data_aef2f69446c9dde4976faf00c18e8ec4
#
_entry.id   aef2f69446c9dde4976faf00c18e8ec4
#
_cell.length_a   1.000
_cell.length_b   1.000
_cell.length_c   1.000
_cell.angle_alpha   90.00
_cell.angle_beta   90.00
_cell.angle_gamma   90.00
#
_symmetry.space_group_name_H-M   'P 1'
#
loop_
_entity.id
_entity.type
_entity.pdbx_description
1 polymer ?
#
loop_
_entity_poly.entity_id
_entity_poly.type
_entity_poly.pdbx_seq_one_letter_code
_entity_poly.pdbx_strand_id
1 'polypeptide(L)'
;MTAATPQFGLSSIGQIFVRARDLDRAVRFYRDTLGMPFLFQAPPQMAFFQCGATTVLVGVPEQPEFDHPASTIYYLVPDIAAAHATLRARAVEFITEPHLVHRAPDYELWLAEFRDSEGNVLALMDRKRRA
;
A
#
# COMPACT_ATOMS: atom_id res chain seq x y z
N MET A 1 31.49 -26.49 8.00
CA MET A 1 30.04 -26.47 8.08
C MET A 1 29.45 -26.08 6.74
N THR A 2 28.58 -26.89 6.21
CA THR A 2 27.97 -26.64 4.93
C THR A 2 26.63 -25.98 5.14
N ALA A 3 26.42 -24.81 4.55
CA ALA A 3 25.12 -24.15 4.59
C ALA A 3 24.13 -24.98 3.76
N ALA A 4 22.93 -25.15 4.30
CA ALA A 4 21.88 -25.84 3.55
C ALA A 4 21.50 -25.00 2.33
N THR A 5 21.34 -25.65 1.18
CA THR A 5 20.83 -24.98 -0.02
C THR A 5 19.36 -24.61 0.23
N PRO A 6 18.99 -23.33 0.12
CA PRO A 6 17.58 -22.95 0.28
C PRO A 6 16.73 -23.67 -0.77
N GLN A 7 15.63 -24.24 -0.33
CA GLN A 7 14.66 -24.78 -1.25
C GLN A 7 13.97 -23.64 -1.99
N PHE A 8 13.65 -23.87 -3.26
CA PHE A 8 12.91 -22.88 -4.03
C PHE A 8 11.55 -22.60 -3.40
N GLY A 9 11.20 -21.32 -3.33
CA GLY A 9 9.90 -20.86 -2.88
C GLY A 9 9.84 -19.34 -2.99
N LEU A 10 8.66 -18.79 -3.31
CA LEU A 10 8.49 -17.35 -3.36
C LEU A 10 8.27 -16.86 -1.94
N SER A 11 9.21 -16.09 -1.40
CA SER A 11 9.23 -15.72 0.01
C SER A 11 9.27 -14.23 0.29
N SER A 12 9.39 -13.40 -0.74
CA SER A 12 9.37 -11.94 -0.55
C SER A 12 8.80 -11.26 -1.77
N ILE A 13 8.20 -10.09 -1.55
CA ILE A 13 7.62 -9.28 -2.63
C ILE A 13 8.60 -8.15 -2.92
N GLY A 14 9.14 -8.13 -4.14
CA GLY A 14 10.10 -7.11 -4.54
C GLY A 14 9.42 -5.84 -5.01
N GLN A 15 8.32 -5.98 -5.74
CA GLN A 15 7.65 -4.84 -6.36
C GLN A 15 6.16 -5.12 -6.57
N ILE A 16 5.35 -4.08 -6.43
CA ILE A 16 3.92 -4.12 -6.68
C ILE A 16 3.61 -3.05 -7.73
N PHE A 17 2.75 -3.38 -8.71
CA PHE A 17 2.27 -2.41 -9.68
C PHE A 17 0.91 -1.87 -9.26
N VAL A 18 0.76 -0.54 -9.28
CA VAL A 18 -0.50 0.14 -8.99
C VAL A 18 -0.85 1.01 -10.21
N ARG A 19 -2.01 0.78 -10.78
CA ARG A 19 -2.45 1.54 -11.94
C ARG A 19 -2.74 2.99 -11.58
N ALA A 20 -2.21 3.92 -12.37
CA ALA A 20 -2.55 5.33 -12.32
C ALA A 20 -3.26 5.72 -13.61
N ARG A 21 -4.20 6.68 -13.52
CA ARG A 21 -4.83 7.32 -14.68
C ARG A 21 -4.13 8.61 -15.01
N ASP A 22 -3.66 9.31 -13.98
CA ASP A 22 -2.93 10.57 -14.10
C ASP A 22 -1.69 10.45 -13.21
N LEU A 23 -0.53 10.35 -13.83
CA LEU A 23 0.71 10.08 -13.10
C LEU A 23 1.06 11.20 -12.13
N ASP A 24 0.94 12.47 -12.55
CA ASP A 24 1.30 13.59 -11.69
C ASP A 24 0.41 13.63 -10.44
N ARG A 25 -0.88 13.39 -10.62
CA ARG A 25 -1.82 13.33 -9.49
C ARG A 25 -1.49 12.16 -8.58
N ALA A 26 -1.17 11.00 -9.15
CA ALA A 26 -0.80 9.82 -8.38
C ALA A 26 0.48 10.06 -7.57
N VAL A 27 1.48 10.68 -8.18
CA VAL A 27 2.74 11.00 -7.49
C VAL A 27 2.48 11.91 -6.30
N ARG A 28 1.66 12.95 -6.47
CA ARG A 28 1.33 13.83 -5.36
C ARG A 28 0.62 13.09 -4.24
N PHE A 29 -0.28 12.19 -4.58
CA PHE A 29 -1.02 11.42 -3.58
C PHE A 29 -0.09 10.50 -2.79
N TYR A 30 0.70 9.69 -3.48
CA TYR A 30 1.56 8.71 -2.80
C TYR A 30 2.70 9.38 -2.05
N ARG A 31 3.30 10.41 -2.63
CA ARG A 31 4.41 11.13 -1.99
C ARG A 31 3.93 12.04 -0.87
N ASP A 32 2.94 12.90 -1.14
CA ASP A 32 2.57 13.97 -0.22
C ASP A 32 1.46 13.57 0.74
N THR A 33 0.44 12.88 0.26
CA THR A 33 -0.70 12.47 1.11
C THR A 33 -0.36 11.24 1.93
N LEU A 34 0.19 10.20 1.31
CA LEU A 34 0.55 8.97 2.01
C LEU A 34 1.93 9.06 2.67
N GLY A 35 2.77 9.99 2.25
CA GLY A 35 4.10 10.14 2.81
C GLY A 35 5.08 9.03 2.44
N MET A 36 4.85 8.36 1.31
CA MET A 36 5.71 7.28 0.85
C MET A 36 6.95 7.84 0.17
N PRO A 37 8.16 7.43 0.56
CA PRO A 37 9.38 7.95 -0.07
C PRO A 37 9.38 7.75 -1.57
N PHE A 38 9.52 8.85 -2.28
CA PHE A 38 9.59 8.86 -3.74
C PHE A 38 11.03 8.57 -4.18
N LEU A 39 11.20 7.65 -5.13
CA LEU A 39 12.51 7.27 -5.62
C LEU A 39 12.87 8.00 -6.92
N PHE A 40 12.09 7.76 -7.97
CA PHE A 40 12.34 8.38 -9.27
C PHE A 40 11.15 8.14 -10.21
N GLN A 41 11.13 8.89 -11.30
CA GLN A 41 10.23 8.62 -12.42
C GLN A 41 11.04 8.07 -13.59
N ALA A 42 10.38 7.25 -14.40
CA ALA A 42 10.99 6.68 -15.60
C ALA A 42 9.97 6.73 -16.75
N PRO A 43 10.46 6.87 -18.02
CA PRO A 43 9.58 6.78 -19.16
C PRO A 43 8.97 5.38 -19.29
N PRO A 44 7.76 5.23 -19.88
CA PRO A 44 6.99 6.35 -20.44
C PRO A 44 6.20 7.10 -19.36
N GLN A 45 5.58 6.46 -18.42
CA GLN A 45 4.80 7.10 -17.35
C GLN A 45 4.81 6.19 -16.12
N MET A 46 5.97 6.15 -15.46
CA MET A 46 6.18 5.32 -14.28
C MET A 46 6.79 6.15 -13.15
N ALA A 47 6.33 5.91 -11.94
CA ALA A 47 6.90 6.52 -10.74
C ALA A 47 7.14 5.41 -9.71
N PHE A 48 8.28 5.46 -9.05
CA PHE A 48 8.71 4.43 -8.12
C PHE A 48 8.81 4.98 -6.71
N PHE A 49 8.28 4.21 -5.77
CA PHE A 49 8.26 4.58 -4.35
C PHE A 49 8.81 3.43 -3.52
N GLN A 50 9.39 3.76 -2.38
CA GLN A 50 9.88 2.77 -1.44
C GLN A 50 8.89 2.58 -0.31
N CYS A 51 8.47 1.34 -0.09
CA CYS A 51 7.59 0.97 1.01
C CYS A 51 8.22 -0.19 1.76
N GLY A 52 8.98 0.13 2.82
CA GLY A 52 9.78 -0.89 3.50
C GLY A 52 10.78 -1.51 2.52
N ALA A 53 10.78 -2.83 2.41
CA ALA A 53 11.64 -3.56 1.49
C ALA A 53 11.00 -3.75 0.11
N THR A 54 9.77 -3.27 -0.08
CA THR A 54 9.02 -3.45 -1.34
C THR A 54 8.98 -2.14 -2.10
N THR A 55 9.20 -2.20 -3.41
CA THR A 55 9.03 -1.05 -4.29
C THR A 55 7.58 -1.00 -4.76
N VAL A 56 6.99 0.19 -4.75
CA VAL A 56 5.66 0.42 -5.33
C VAL A 56 5.85 1.18 -6.64
N LEU A 57 5.50 0.55 -7.75
CA LEU A 57 5.52 1.17 -9.08
C LEU A 57 4.11 1.65 -9.39
N VAL A 58 3.96 2.97 -9.45
CA VAL A 58 2.70 3.59 -9.87
C VAL A 58 2.87 4.01 -11.31
N GLY A 59 2.00 3.52 -12.18
CA GLY A 59 2.19 3.78 -13.60
C GLY A 59 0.90 3.78 -14.42
N VAL A 60 0.95 4.46 -15.55
CA VAL A 60 -0.13 4.43 -16.53
C VAL A 60 0.12 3.22 -17.43
N PRO A 61 -0.81 2.25 -17.46
CA PRO A 61 -0.58 1.02 -18.21
C PRO A 61 -0.48 1.28 -19.71
N GLU A 62 0.44 0.59 -20.38
CA GLU A 62 0.55 0.64 -21.83
C GLU A 62 -0.21 -0.52 -22.49
N GLN A 63 -0.50 -1.58 -21.72
CA GLN A 63 -1.19 -2.76 -22.22
C GLN A 63 -2.55 -2.90 -21.54
N PRO A 64 -3.62 -3.24 -22.32
CA PRO A 64 -4.96 -3.37 -21.73
C PRO A 64 -5.06 -4.36 -20.58
N GLU A 65 -4.25 -5.42 -20.60
CA GLU A 65 -4.29 -6.44 -19.55
C GLU A 65 -3.83 -5.92 -18.18
N PHE A 66 -3.08 -4.81 -18.14
CA PHE A 66 -2.65 -4.17 -16.90
C PHE A 66 -3.52 -2.97 -16.52
N ASP A 67 -4.50 -2.63 -17.36
CA ASP A 67 -5.36 -1.46 -17.15
C ASP A 67 -6.61 -1.86 -16.36
N HIS A 68 -6.39 -2.11 -15.08
CA HIS A 68 -7.45 -2.46 -14.13
C HIS A 68 -7.03 -2.00 -12.74
N PRO A 69 -7.99 -1.84 -11.82
CA PRO A 69 -7.64 -1.48 -10.45
C PRO A 69 -6.69 -2.50 -9.83
N ALA A 70 -5.78 -2.01 -8.99
CA ALA A 70 -4.85 -2.87 -8.28
C ALA A 70 -5.60 -3.77 -7.28
N SER A 71 -4.98 -4.89 -6.90
CA SER A 71 -5.43 -5.64 -5.75
C SER A 71 -5.31 -4.77 -4.52
N THR A 72 -6.16 -4.99 -3.52
CA THR A 72 -6.11 -4.22 -2.29
C THR A 72 -4.78 -4.46 -1.58
N ILE A 73 -4.06 -3.36 -1.34
CA ILE A 73 -2.80 -3.40 -0.61
C ILE A 73 -3.07 -2.95 0.81
N TYR A 74 -2.63 -3.76 1.77
CA TYR A 74 -2.83 -3.49 3.19
C TYR A 74 -1.54 -2.92 3.76
N TYR A 75 -1.56 -1.64 4.12
CA TYR A 75 -0.39 -0.95 4.68
C TYR A 75 -0.41 -1.06 6.20
N LEU A 76 0.62 -1.69 6.75
CA LEU A 76 0.72 -1.88 8.18
C LEU A 76 1.10 -0.57 8.87
N VAL A 77 0.33 -0.18 9.87
CA VAL A 77 0.59 1.03 10.65
C VAL A 77 0.64 0.67 12.14
N PRO A 78 1.42 1.42 12.94
CA PRO A 78 1.52 1.16 14.37
C PRO A 78 0.30 1.58 15.17
N ASP A 79 -0.50 2.51 14.64
CA ASP A 79 -1.69 3.03 15.32
C ASP A 79 -2.71 3.44 14.26
N ILE A 80 -3.69 2.57 14.04
CA ILE A 80 -4.67 2.79 12.96
C ILE A 80 -5.56 4.01 13.23
N ALA A 81 -5.88 4.31 14.49
CA ALA A 81 -6.70 5.47 14.82
C ALA A 81 -5.96 6.76 14.45
N ALA A 82 -4.67 6.84 14.79
CA ALA A 82 -3.84 8.00 14.47
C ALA A 82 -3.64 8.13 12.96
N ALA A 83 -3.35 7.02 12.27
CA ALA A 83 -3.17 7.03 10.82
C ALA A 83 -4.46 7.44 10.10
N HIS A 84 -5.59 6.92 10.55
CA HIS A 84 -6.90 7.27 9.99
C HIS A 84 -7.16 8.77 10.15
N ALA A 85 -6.93 9.31 11.34
CA ALA A 85 -7.15 10.74 11.60
C ALA A 85 -6.24 11.61 10.72
N THR A 86 -4.97 11.22 10.57
CA THR A 86 -4.01 11.94 9.74
C THR A 86 -4.44 11.97 8.28
N LEU A 87 -4.83 10.82 7.74
CA LEU A 87 -5.24 10.74 6.34
C LEU A 87 -6.59 11.43 6.11
N ARG A 88 -7.52 11.36 7.06
CA ARG A 88 -8.77 12.11 6.98
C ARG A 88 -8.49 13.61 6.92
N ALA A 89 -7.55 14.11 7.71
CA ALA A 89 -7.16 15.51 7.69
C ALA A 89 -6.52 15.92 6.35
N ARG A 90 -5.97 14.95 5.61
CA ARG A 90 -5.40 15.17 4.26
C ARG A 90 -6.42 14.88 3.16
N ALA A 91 -7.70 14.84 3.49
CA ALA A 91 -8.81 14.67 2.56
C ALA A 91 -8.83 13.30 1.85
N VAL A 92 -8.28 12.27 2.48
CA VAL A 92 -8.40 10.90 1.96
C VAL A 92 -9.83 10.41 2.14
N GLU A 93 -10.37 9.79 1.09
CA GLU A 93 -11.72 9.22 1.09
C GLU A 93 -11.67 7.80 1.65
N PHE A 94 -12.23 7.61 2.85
CA PHE A 94 -12.31 6.29 3.46
C PHE A 94 -13.62 5.60 3.09
N ILE A 95 -13.52 4.30 2.78
CA ILE A 95 -14.66 3.45 2.50
C ILE A 95 -15.23 2.92 3.81
N THR A 96 -14.35 2.56 4.75
CA THR A 96 -14.73 2.09 6.07
C THR A 96 -13.95 2.84 7.15
N GLU A 97 -14.53 2.94 8.34
CA GLU A 97 -13.79 3.40 9.51
C GLU A 97 -12.97 2.27 10.09
N PRO A 98 -11.96 2.57 10.95
CA PRO A 98 -11.22 1.50 11.62
C PRO A 98 -12.18 0.55 12.34
N HIS A 99 -12.04 -0.73 12.05
CA HIS A 99 -12.94 -1.74 12.63
C HIS A 99 -12.19 -3.03 12.91
N LEU A 100 -12.66 -3.76 13.91
CA LEU A 100 -12.09 -5.04 14.29
C LEU A 100 -12.54 -6.10 13.28
N VAL A 101 -11.56 -6.81 12.72
CA VAL A 101 -11.81 -7.87 11.73
C VAL A 101 -11.62 -9.24 12.36
N HIS A 102 -10.59 -9.40 13.18
CA HIS A 102 -10.25 -10.69 13.76
C HIS A 102 -9.58 -10.51 15.11
N ARG A 103 -9.97 -11.35 16.05
CA ARG A 103 -9.33 -11.36 17.38
C ARG A 103 -8.60 -12.68 17.56
N ALA A 104 -7.27 -12.62 17.57
CA ALA A 104 -6.42 -13.75 17.89
C ALA A 104 -6.05 -13.75 19.37
N PRO A 105 -5.44 -14.80 19.89
CA PRO A 105 -5.07 -14.84 21.32
C PRO A 105 -4.11 -13.71 21.74
N ASP A 106 -3.21 -13.30 20.83
CA ASP A 106 -2.14 -12.35 21.16
C ASP A 106 -2.26 -11.00 20.46
N TYR A 107 -3.23 -10.84 19.54
CA TYR A 107 -3.44 -9.57 18.86
C TYR A 107 -4.88 -9.42 18.34
N GLU A 108 -5.22 -8.19 17.96
CA GLU A 108 -6.45 -7.88 17.25
C GLU A 108 -6.10 -7.28 15.90
N LEU A 109 -6.71 -7.78 14.84
CA LEU A 109 -6.52 -7.25 13.49
C LEU A 109 -7.58 -6.19 13.22
N TRP A 110 -7.13 -4.97 12.95
CA TRP A 110 -8.00 -3.84 12.61
C TRP A 110 -7.69 -3.38 11.19
N LEU A 111 -8.73 -3.03 10.46
CA LEU A 111 -8.61 -2.54 9.09
C LEU A 111 -9.42 -1.26 8.92
N ALA A 112 -8.98 -0.43 7.94
CA ALA A 112 -9.74 0.71 7.45
C ALA A 112 -9.43 0.87 5.95
N GLU A 113 -10.41 0.65 5.10
CA GLU A 113 -10.22 0.72 3.65
C GLU A 113 -10.43 2.15 3.16
N PHE A 114 -9.63 2.54 2.17
CA PHE A 114 -9.72 3.87 1.56
C PHE A 114 -9.35 3.81 0.09
N ARG A 115 -9.60 4.91 -0.63
CA ARG A 115 -9.26 5.01 -2.05
C ARG A 115 -8.06 5.90 -2.24
N ASP A 116 -7.20 5.52 -3.20
CA ASP A 116 -6.16 6.44 -3.65
C ASP A 116 -6.75 7.43 -4.65
N SER A 117 -5.91 8.31 -5.20
CA SER A 117 -6.34 9.32 -6.16
C SER A 117 -6.75 8.75 -7.52
N GLU A 118 -6.43 7.46 -7.75
CA GLU A 118 -6.60 6.82 -9.05
C GLU A 118 -7.71 5.77 -9.03
N GLY A 119 -8.49 5.70 -7.95
CA GLY A 119 -9.61 4.79 -7.83
C GLY A 119 -9.24 3.39 -7.33
N ASN A 120 -8.00 3.16 -6.93
CA ASN A 120 -7.62 1.87 -6.34
C ASN A 120 -8.05 1.83 -4.87
N VAL A 121 -8.46 0.64 -4.41
CA VAL A 121 -8.80 0.42 -3.00
C VAL A 121 -7.55 -0.03 -2.26
N LEU A 122 -7.24 0.68 -1.20
CA LEU A 122 -6.13 0.37 -0.30
C LEU A 122 -6.68 0.20 1.11
N ALA A 123 -5.85 -0.24 2.04
CA ALA A 123 -6.28 -0.37 3.43
C ALA A 123 -5.15 -0.04 4.39
N LEU A 124 -5.52 0.53 5.52
CA LEU A 124 -4.67 0.57 6.70
C LEU A 124 -4.89 -0.72 7.47
N MET A 125 -3.84 -1.29 8.02
CA MET A 125 -3.88 -2.51 8.81
C MET A 125 -3.09 -2.30 10.08
N ASP A 126 -3.68 -2.71 11.21
CA ASP A 126 -3.03 -2.64 12.52
C ASP A 126 -3.22 -3.97 13.21
N ARG A 127 -2.14 -4.53 13.72
CA ARG A 127 -2.18 -5.72 14.56
C ARG A 127 -1.94 -5.28 16.00
N LYS A 128 -3.03 -4.89 16.67
CA LYS A 128 -2.94 -4.40 18.06
C LYS A 128 -2.62 -5.55 19.00
N ARG A 129 -1.51 -5.41 19.72
CA ARG A 129 -1.12 -6.44 20.67
C ARG A 129 -2.12 -6.51 21.80
N ARG A 130 -2.45 -7.74 22.22
CA ARG A 130 -3.29 -8.00 23.38
C ARG A 130 -2.39 -8.32 24.57
N ALA A 131 -2.82 -7.82 25.72
CA ALA A 131 -2.10 -8.08 26.97
C ALA A 131 -2.32 -9.54 27.41
#